data_5c220e2e41e8a98f704ecd3b8d8efc38
#
_entry.id   5c220e2e41e8a98f704ecd3b8d8efc38
#
_cell.length_a   1.000
_cell.length_b   1.000
_cell.length_c   1.000
_cell.angle_alpha   90.00
_cell.angle_beta   90.00
_cell.angle_gamma   90.00
#
_symmetry.space_group_name_H-M   'P 1'
#
loop_
_entity.id
_entity.type
_entity.pdbx_description
1 polymer ?
#
loop_
_entity_poly.entity_id
_entity_poly.type
_entity_poly.pdbx_seq_one_letter_code
_entity_poly.pdbx_strand_id
1 'polypeptide(L)'
;MTEQQLGPRGDAGDSTIATIPTRTVLDRTAAFLAEGYLFFVRRFERWGSDAIETRLLGRRALCGRGREVTRLFYDASRIRQARMVPRPIRRTLFGEGSVHFLEGEEHRRRKAMFLSVAADPESLAKLSEIATDRWETTVRRWETTGGLVLFDEAVVTHGEIAFTWAGIPVKPNETASRARDLARIVDSFGSFGLRQVRGRLARWRAEPWAERLIKATRAGELAPPTGSPLQVVASHRDLDDEPLDTRTAAVELLNIVRPTVAVAWFVTFAALALHTHPEWRARLTDGDEDLLEAFAYEVRRFYPFAPALADRARRDFRWRGHRIPRRRMVVLDVYGTCHHPDLWREPERFDPERFVGRAPDAFAFVPHGGGDLDTGHHCAGERVTAELLKVATRVLTRLDYDVPRQDLRVPLTRMPTLPRSGFVMGNVRRTVRRPAPEAVPSR
;
A
#
# COMPACT_ATOMS: atom_id res chain seq x y z
N MET A 1 12.65 -2.03 69.99
CA MET A 1 11.52 -2.93 70.12
C MET A 1 10.78 -2.93 68.75
N THR A 2 11.05 -3.98 68.07
CA THR A 2 10.32 -4.72 67.02
C THR A 2 9.94 -3.98 65.72
N GLU A 3 10.89 -4.03 64.77
CA GLU A 3 10.67 -3.94 63.34
C GLU A 3 9.81 -5.15 62.86
N GLN A 4 8.66 -4.88 62.24
CA GLN A 4 7.96 -5.88 61.45
C GLN A 4 8.31 -5.74 60.00
N GLN A 5 9.08 -6.69 59.46
CA GLN A 5 9.33 -6.92 58.05
C GLN A 5 8.05 -7.27 57.32
N LEU A 6 7.65 -6.43 56.34
CA LEU A 6 6.67 -6.74 55.33
C LEU A 6 7.41 -7.36 54.12
N GLY A 7 7.24 -8.66 53.93
CA GLY A 7 7.70 -9.41 52.79
C GLY A 7 6.99 -8.99 51.50
N PRO A 8 7.62 -9.20 50.29
CA PRO A 8 7.02 -8.81 49.05
C PRO A 8 5.82 -9.71 48.70
N ARG A 9 4.66 -9.10 48.47
CA ARG A 9 3.50 -9.76 47.92
C ARG A 9 3.83 -10.12 46.46
N GLY A 10 3.92 -11.42 46.17
CA GLY A 10 4.01 -11.94 44.86
C GLY A 10 2.76 -11.59 44.01
N ASP A 11 2.97 -10.83 43.00
CA ASP A 11 1.97 -10.54 41.97
C ASP A 11 1.89 -11.75 41.02
N ALA A 12 1.11 -12.76 41.42
CA ALA A 12 0.71 -13.87 40.58
C ALA A 12 -0.46 -13.41 39.70
N GLY A 13 -0.13 -12.58 38.71
CA GLY A 13 -1.04 -12.32 37.61
C GLY A 13 -1.25 -13.59 36.81
N ASP A 14 -2.36 -14.27 37.05
CA ASP A 14 -2.87 -15.39 36.26
C ASP A 14 -3.15 -14.92 34.83
N SER A 15 -2.10 -14.88 34.02
CA SER A 15 -2.24 -14.67 32.58
C SER A 15 -2.80 -15.95 31.99
N THR A 16 -4.10 -16.07 31.93
CA THR A 16 -4.80 -17.07 31.11
C THR A 16 -4.20 -17.04 29.72
N ILE A 17 -3.31 -18.00 29.43
CA ILE A 17 -2.69 -18.18 28.11
C ILE A 17 -3.85 -18.45 27.14
N ALA A 18 -4.27 -17.41 26.41
CA ALA A 18 -5.32 -17.53 25.41
C ALA A 18 -4.94 -18.61 24.42
N THR A 19 -5.62 -19.74 24.45
CA THR A 19 -5.37 -20.88 23.55
C THR A 19 -5.63 -20.43 22.11
N ILE A 20 -4.67 -20.71 21.22
CA ILE A 20 -4.88 -20.48 19.77
C ILE A 20 -5.85 -21.54 19.28
N PRO A 21 -7.05 -21.17 18.82
CA PRO A 21 -8.02 -22.15 18.32
C PRO A 21 -7.46 -22.88 17.11
N THR A 22 -7.34 -24.19 17.21
CA THR A 22 -6.88 -25.05 16.12
C THR A 22 -8.08 -25.80 15.58
N ARG A 23 -8.59 -25.37 14.45
CA ARG A 23 -9.59 -26.12 13.69
C ARG A 23 -9.27 -26.08 12.21
N THR A 24 -8.73 -27.16 11.64
CA THR A 24 -9.16 -27.67 10.34
C THR A 24 -8.18 -28.65 9.72
N VAL A 25 -8.69 -29.77 9.33
CA VAL A 25 -8.09 -30.68 8.37
C VAL A 25 -8.21 -30.14 6.93
N LEU A 26 -9.27 -29.33 6.65
CA LEU A 26 -9.61 -28.85 5.31
C LEU A 26 -8.89 -27.55 4.94
N ASP A 27 -8.43 -27.48 3.69
CA ASP A 27 -7.86 -26.26 3.10
C ASP A 27 -8.94 -25.19 2.89
N ARG A 28 -8.66 -23.97 3.34
CA ARG A 28 -9.58 -22.83 3.29
C ARG A 28 -9.24 -21.78 2.23
N THR A 29 -8.33 -22.11 1.31
CA THR A 29 -7.92 -21.18 0.25
C THR A 29 -9.09 -20.70 -0.60
N ALA A 30 -9.98 -21.61 -1.00
CA ALA A 30 -11.17 -21.23 -1.77
C ALA A 30 -12.09 -20.26 -0.98
N ALA A 31 -12.26 -20.51 0.33
CA ALA A 31 -13.03 -19.62 1.20
C ALA A 31 -12.35 -18.25 1.35
N PHE A 32 -11.01 -18.21 1.53
CA PHE A 32 -10.26 -16.94 1.57
C PHE A 32 -10.47 -16.12 0.30
N LEU A 33 -10.48 -16.76 -0.84
CA LEU A 33 -10.65 -16.10 -2.12
C LEU A 33 -12.08 -15.63 -2.38
N ALA A 34 -13.07 -16.36 -1.86
CA ALA A 34 -14.48 -16.00 -1.97
C ALA A 34 -14.88 -14.90 -0.97
N GLU A 35 -14.35 -14.93 0.25
CA GLU A 35 -14.68 -14.00 1.31
C GLU A 35 -13.81 -12.73 1.32
N GLY A 36 -12.64 -12.76 0.65
CA GLY A 36 -11.73 -11.63 0.53
C GLY A 36 -11.21 -11.13 1.87
N TYR A 37 -11.30 -9.82 2.12
CA TYR A 37 -10.83 -9.17 3.34
C TYR A 37 -11.58 -9.65 4.61
N LEU A 38 -12.81 -10.13 4.47
CA LEU A 38 -13.61 -10.59 5.59
C LEU A 38 -13.23 -12.00 6.09
N PHE A 39 -12.40 -12.73 5.35
CA PHE A 39 -12.08 -14.12 5.66
C PHE A 39 -11.51 -14.28 7.08
N PHE A 40 -10.50 -13.50 7.44
CA PHE A 40 -9.86 -13.57 8.73
C PHE A 40 -10.72 -12.94 9.83
N VAL A 41 -11.25 -11.75 9.59
CA VAL A 41 -12.07 -10.98 10.56
C VAL A 41 -13.21 -11.84 11.11
N ARG A 42 -14.01 -12.46 10.22
CA ARG A 42 -15.13 -13.34 10.63
C ARG A 42 -14.69 -14.52 11.50
N ARG A 43 -13.48 -15.01 11.30
CA ARG A 43 -12.95 -16.14 12.08
C ARG A 43 -12.40 -15.69 13.41
N PHE A 44 -11.74 -14.56 13.48
CA PHE A 44 -11.30 -13.96 14.74
C PHE A 44 -12.49 -13.64 15.64
N GLU A 45 -13.52 -13.01 15.11
CA GLU A 45 -14.77 -12.73 15.83
C GLU A 45 -15.45 -14.01 16.33
N ARG A 46 -15.64 -14.98 15.43
CA ARG A 46 -16.31 -16.24 15.77
C ARG A 46 -15.60 -17.01 16.87
N TRP A 47 -14.29 -16.89 16.99
CA TRP A 47 -13.50 -17.66 17.94
C TRP A 47 -12.99 -16.83 19.12
N GLY A 48 -13.32 -15.55 19.16
CA GLY A 48 -12.89 -14.64 20.23
C GLY A 48 -11.37 -14.58 20.39
N SER A 49 -10.62 -14.62 19.28
CA SER A 49 -9.16 -14.69 19.33
C SER A 49 -8.54 -13.96 18.14
N ASP A 50 -7.47 -13.18 18.38
CA ASP A 50 -6.71 -12.49 17.34
C ASP A 50 -5.68 -13.36 16.63
N ALA A 51 -5.61 -14.64 16.97
CA ALA A 51 -4.75 -15.61 16.30
C ALA A 51 -5.47 -16.96 16.19
N ILE A 52 -5.37 -17.58 15.01
CA ILE A 52 -5.99 -18.86 14.69
C ILE A 52 -5.05 -19.75 13.90
N GLU A 53 -5.16 -21.07 14.05
CA GLU A 53 -4.56 -22.00 13.13
C GLU A 53 -5.56 -22.50 12.08
N THR A 54 -5.17 -22.46 10.82
CA THR A 54 -5.96 -22.97 9.69
C THR A 54 -5.05 -23.63 8.64
N ARG A 55 -5.62 -24.01 7.50
CA ARG A 55 -4.86 -24.47 6.33
C ARG A 55 -5.15 -23.55 5.14
N LEU A 56 -4.08 -23.02 4.54
CA LEU A 56 -4.12 -22.19 3.33
C LEU A 56 -3.05 -22.67 2.35
N LEU A 57 -3.38 -22.72 1.07
CA LEU A 57 -2.47 -23.17 0.01
C LEU A 57 -1.85 -24.55 0.30
N GLY A 58 -2.63 -25.48 0.84
CA GLY A 58 -2.19 -26.80 1.24
C GLY A 58 -1.32 -26.85 2.50
N ARG A 59 -1.06 -25.72 3.17
CA ARG A 59 -0.13 -25.59 4.31
C ARG A 59 -0.86 -25.20 5.58
N ARG A 60 -0.40 -25.72 6.73
CA ARG A 60 -0.84 -25.23 8.04
C ARG A 60 -0.32 -23.82 8.25
N ALA A 61 -1.20 -22.91 8.62
CA ALA A 61 -0.91 -21.49 8.80
C ALA A 61 -1.35 -21.02 10.19
N LEU A 62 -0.48 -20.27 10.87
CA LEU A 62 -0.84 -19.40 11.96
C LEU A 62 -1.24 -18.06 11.35
N CYS A 63 -2.51 -17.68 11.50
CA CYS A 63 -3.05 -16.43 10.99
C CYS A 63 -3.40 -15.53 12.16
N GLY A 64 -3.09 -14.24 12.08
CA GLY A 64 -3.43 -13.34 13.16
C GLY A 64 -3.47 -11.88 12.75
N ARG A 65 -3.98 -11.05 13.67
CA ARG A 65 -4.12 -9.60 13.55
C ARG A 65 -3.61 -8.89 14.81
N GLY A 66 -3.43 -7.60 14.71
CA GLY A 66 -3.07 -6.75 15.84
C GLY A 66 -1.57 -6.61 16.09
N ARG A 67 -1.21 -5.74 17.03
CA ARG A 67 0.17 -5.31 17.31
C ARG A 67 1.13 -6.46 17.62
N GLU A 68 0.70 -7.39 18.46
CA GLU A 68 1.53 -8.50 18.88
C GLU A 68 1.86 -9.46 17.73
N VAL A 69 0.86 -9.77 16.89
CA VAL A 69 1.06 -10.59 15.69
C VAL A 69 1.93 -9.86 14.68
N THR A 70 1.78 -8.55 14.53
CA THR A 70 2.63 -7.74 13.64
C THR A 70 4.07 -7.77 14.12
N ARG A 71 4.34 -7.60 15.43
CA ARG A 71 5.69 -7.73 15.99
C ARG A 71 6.28 -9.11 15.73
N LEU A 72 5.50 -10.18 15.95
CA LEU A 72 5.94 -11.54 15.63
C LEU A 72 6.28 -11.67 14.14
N PHE A 73 5.41 -11.17 13.25
CA PHE A 73 5.59 -11.28 11.80
C PHE A 73 6.87 -10.59 11.31
N TYR A 74 7.25 -9.46 11.93
CA TYR A 74 8.47 -8.70 11.59
C TYR A 74 9.70 -9.06 12.45
N ASP A 75 9.62 -10.05 13.33
CA ASP A 75 10.76 -10.58 14.05
C ASP A 75 11.60 -11.49 13.13
N ALA A 76 12.67 -10.93 12.55
CA ALA A 76 13.58 -11.62 11.63
C ALA A 76 14.30 -12.83 12.26
N SER A 77 14.37 -12.90 13.61
CA SER A 77 14.94 -14.05 14.32
C SER A 77 14.03 -15.27 14.29
N ARG A 78 12.71 -15.07 14.15
CA ARG A 78 11.67 -16.09 14.19
C ARG A 78 11.03 -16.33 12.83
N ILE A 79 10.77 -15.27 12.08
CA ILE A 79 10.08 -15.32 10.79
C ILE A 79 11.06 -14.98 9.66
N ARG A 80 10.98 -15.74 8.61
CA ARG A 80 11.73 -15.52 7.39
C ARG A 80 11.06 -14.39 6.62
N GLN A 81 11.81 -13.39 6.19
CA GLN A 81 11.20 -12.19 5.60
C GLN A 81 11.20 -12.16 4.06
N ALA A 82 11.30 -13.32 3.42
CA ALA A 82 11.33 -13.48 1.97
C ALA A 82 9.96 -13.77 1.36
N ARG A 83 8.94 -13.11 1.80
CA ARG A 83 7.54 -13.15 1.35
C ARG A 83 7.05 -14.46 0.72
N MET A 84 6.16 -15.15 1.39
CA MET A 84 5.56 -16.38 0.89
C MET A 84 4.29 -16.05 0.07
N VAL A 85 4.44 -15.88 -1.23
CA VAL A 85 3.31 -15.67 -2.16
C VAL A 85 3.22 -16.81 -3.19
N PRO A 86 2.01 -17.17 -3.64
CA PRO A 86 1.83 -18.12 -4.72
C PRO A 86 2.59 -17.73 -5.99
N ARG A 87 3.15 -18.72 -6.70
CA ARG A 87 3.91 -18.48 -7.94
C ARG A 87 3.19 -17.57 -8.96
N PRO A 88 1.87 -17.70 -9.21
CA PRO A 88 1.18 -16.78 -10.14
C PRO A 88 1.26 -15.34 -9.70
N ILE A 89 1.04 -15.03 -8.42
CA ILE A 89 1.14 -13.68 -7.85
C ILE A 89 2.59 -13.20 -7.90
N ARG A 90 3.54 -14.03 -7.48
CA ARG A 90 4.96 -13.73 -7.52
C ARG A 90 5.39 -13.27 -8.92
N ARG A 91 5.07 -14.05 -9.95
CA ARG A 91 5.46 -13.76 -11.34
C ARG A 91 4.73 -12.56 -11.93
N THR A 92 3.45 -12.37 -11.59
CA THR A 92 2.65 -11.29 -12.19
C THR A 92 2.90 -9.96 -11.47
N LEU A 93 2.82 -9.92 -10.13
CA LEU A 93 2.89 -8.69 -9.37
C LEU A 93 4.33 -8.22 -9.14
N PHE A 94 5.19 -9.10 -8.62
CA PHE A 94 6.53 -8.71 -8.17
C PHE A 94 7.61 -8.92 -9.23
N GLY A 95 7.57 -10.00 -10.01
CA GLY A 95 8.62 -10.46 -10.90
C GLY A 95 9.63 -11.38 -10.22
N GLU A 96 10.32 -12.20 -11.00
CA GLU A 96 11.39 -13.07 -10.52
C GLU A 96 12.65 -12.23 -10.24
N GLY A 97 13.43 -12.57 -9.20
CA GLY A 97 14.61 -11.81 -8.79
C GLY A 97 14.33 -10.53 -7.97
N SER A 98 13.07 -10.23 -7.69
CA SER A 98 12.63 -9.02 -6.98
C SER A 98 13.11 -8.97 -5.53
N VAL A 99 13.39 -7.76 -5.04
CA VAL A 99 13.75 -7.43 -3.64
C VAL A 99 12.83 -8.05 -2.60
N HIS A 100 11.55 -8.25 -2.94
CA HIS A 100 10.56 -8.82 -2.03
C HIS A 100 10.87 -10.27 -1.59
N PHE A 101 11.78 -10.96 -2.27
CA PHE A 101 12.14 -12.36 -2.00
C PHE A 101 13.58 -12.51 -1.52
N LEU A 102 14.31 -11.42 -1.38
CA LEU A 102 15.66 -11.38 -0.82
C LEU A 102 15.63 -11.33 0.71
N GLU A 103 16.71 -11.72 1.34
CA GLU A 103 16.90 -11.66 2.79
C GLU A 103 18.30 -11.14 3.14
N GLY A 104 18.47 -10.75 4.40
CA GLY A 104 19.77 -10.38 4.93
C GLY A 104 20.38 -9.18 4.22
N GLU A 105 21.67 -9.28 3.86
CA GLU A 105 22.43 -8.18 3.29
C GLU A 105 22.05 -7.87 1.85
N GLU A 106 21.75 -8.87 1.04
CA GLU A 106 21.22 -8.69 -0.32
C GLU A 106 19.92 -7.86 -0.32
N HIS A 107 19.02 -8.17 0.61
CA HIS A 107 17.80 -7.38 0.78
C HIS A 107 18.13 -5.94 1.18
N ARG A 108 19.00 -5.73 2.18
CA ARG A 108 19.34 -4.37 2.64
C ARG A 108 19.99 -3.55 1.54
N ARG A 109 20.93 -4.13 0.79
CA ARG A 109 21.59 -3.48 -0.34
C ARG A 109 20.59 -3.06 -1.41
N ARG A 110 19.70 -3.99 -1.83
CA ARG A 110 18.69 -3.73 -2.83
C ARG A 110 17.64 -2.73 -2.32
N LYS A 111 17.22 -2.83 -1.06
CA LYS A 111 16.29 -1.89 -0.44
C LYS A 111 16.86 -0.48 -0.35
N ALA A 112 18.13 -0.30 -0.05
CA ALA A 112 18.78 1.01 -0.05
C ALA A 112 18.66 1.72 -1.40
N MET A 113 18.73 0.99 -2.52
CA MET A 113 18.45 1.52 -3.85
C MET A 113 17.01 2.07 -3.96
N PHE A 114 16.01 1.36 -3.44
CA PHE A 114 14.63 1.87 -3.43
C PHE A 114 14.48 3.11 -2.57
N LEU A 115 15.11 3.11 -1.39
CA LEU A 115 15.02 4.24 -0.45
C LEU A 115 15.71 5.49 -0.97
N SER A 116 16.81 5.35 -1.75
CA SER A 116 17.50 6.49 -2.37
C SER A 116 16.66 7.27 -3.38
N VAL A 117 15.52 6.71 -3.82
CA VAL A 117 14.56 7.41 -4.69
C VAL A 117 13.20 7.61 -4.02
N ALA A 118 12.73 6.66 -3.22
CA ALA A 118 11.39 6.68 -2.65
C ALA A 118 11.28 7.31 -1.26
N ALA A 119 12.42 7.56 -0.59
CA ALA A 119 12.47 8.18 0.73
C ALA A 119 13.37 9.43 0.78
N ASP A 120 14.11 9.70 -0.30
CA ASP A 120 14.94 10.89 -0.42
C ASP A 120 14.08 12.16 -0.50
N PRO A 121 14.36 13.19 0.33
CA PRO A 121 13.53 14.40 0.37
C PRO A 121 13.49 15.19 -0.95
N GLU A 122 14.63 15.29 -1.68
CA GLU A 122 14.69 15.99 -2.94
C GLU A 122 13.88 15.28 -4.03
N SER A 123 14.02 13.95 -4.10
CA SER A 123 13.24 13.09 -5.00
C SER A 123 11.74 13.18 -4.73
N LEU A 124 11.33 13.23 -3.45
CA LEU A 124 9.93 13.38 -3.06
C LEU A 124 9.39 14.78 -3.39
N ALA A 125 10.17 15.84 -3.19
CA ALA A 125 9.79 17.20 -3.57
C ALA A 125 9.55 17.30 -5.08
N LYS A 126 10.48 16.78 -5.88
CA LYS A 126 10.33 16.70 -7.34
C LYS A 126 9.12 15.87 -7.78
N LEU A 127 8.85 14.76 -7.10
CA LEU A 127 7.66 13.96 -7.35
C LEU A 127 6.38 14.76 -7.09
N SER A 128 6.34 15.54 -6.00
CA SER A 128 5.21 16.38 -5.63
C SER A 128 4.96 17.50 -6.66
N GLU A 129 6.01 18.15 -7.15
CA GLU A 129 5.94 19.14 -8.23
C GLU A 129 5.37 18.54 -9.53
N ILE A 130 5.93 17.39 -9.96
CA ILE A 130 5.45 16.66 -11.14
C ILE A 130 3.99 16.26 -10.97
N ALA A 131 3.62 15.74 -9.79
CA ALA A 131 2.26 15.33 -9.51
C ALA A 131 1.28 16.52 -9.57
N THR A 132 1.66 17.65 -9.01
CA THR A 132 0.86 18.89 -9.04
C THR A 132 0.62 19.34 -10.49
N ASP A 133 1.65 19.45 -11.30
CA ASP A 133 1.55 19.83 -12.72
C ASP A 133 0.65 18.87 -13.53
N ARG A 134 0.83 17.54 -13.33
CA ARG A 134 0.02 16.56 -14.05
C ARG A 134 -1.44 16.58 -13.62
N TRP A 135 -1.72 16.72 -12.34
CA TRP A 135 -3.09 16.87 -11.85
C TRP A 135 -3.75 18.15 -12.35
N GLU A 136 -3.02 19.28 -12.37
CA GLU A 136 -3.55 20.51 -12.93
C GLU A 136 -3.88 20.38 -14.43
N THR A 137 -3.02 19.73 -15.20
CA THR A 137 -3.26 19.45 -16.62
C THR A 137 -4.47 18.54 -16.82
N THR A 138 -4.60 17.52 -15.98
CA THR A 138 -5.75 16.60 -15.99
C THR A 138 -7.05 17.32 -15.67
N VAL A 139 -7.06 18.21 -14.67
CA VAL A 139 -8.25 18.99 -14.30
C VAL A 139 -8.67 19.93 -15.44
N ARG A 140 -7.74 20.62 -16.10
CA ARG A 140 -8.07 21.46 -17.28
C ARG A 140 -8.80 20.65 -18.37
N ARG A 141 -8.42 19.41 -18.59
CA ARG A 141 -9.12 18.53 -19.53
C ARG A 141 -10.51 18.15 -19.02
N TRP A 142 -10.66 17.88 -17.72
CA TRP A 142 -11.95 17.52 -17.12
C TRP A 142 -13.00 18.65 -17.22
N GLU A 143 -12.57 19.90 -17.13
CA GLU A 143 -13.46 21.07 -17.26
C GLU A 143 -14.18 21.14 -18.62
N THR A 144 -13.64 20.46 -19.64
CA THR A 144 -14.23 20.36 -20.98
C THR A 144 -14.92 19.02 -21.26
N THR A 145 -14.92 18.11 -20.27
CA THR A 145 -15.46 16.75 -20.42
C THR A 145 -16.77 16.64 -19.65
N GLY A 146 -17.83 16.12 -20.27
CA GLY A 146 -19.16 16.04 -19.64
C GLY A 146 -19.28 15.05 -18.47
N GLY A 147 -18.36 14.08 -18.37
CA GLY A 147 -18.32 13.09 -17.30
C GLY A 147 -17.09 12.19 -17.42
N LEU A 148 -16.64 11.68 -16.29
CA LEU A 148 -15.45 10.84 -16.21
C LEU A 148 -15.56 9.77 -15.11
N VAL A 149 -14.75 8.71 -15.20
CA VAL A 149 -14.54 7.74 -14.13
C VAL A 149 -13.20 8.06 -13.48
N LEU A 150 -13.23 8.52 -12.23
CA LEU A 150 -12.03 9.01 -11.54
C LEU A 150 -10.92 7.97 -11.49
N PHE A 151 -11.25 6.69 -11.24
CA PHE A 151 -10.26 5.63 -11.21
C PHE A 151 -9.47 5.52 -12.52
N ASP A 152 -10.16 5.55 -13.67
CA ASP A 152 -9.52 5.41 -14.98
C ASP A 152 -8.63 6.60 -15.30
N GLU A 153 -9.09 7.81 -14.95
CA GLU A 153 -8.32 9.04 -15.09
C GLU A 153 -7.10 9.07 -14.15
N ALA A 154 -7.29 8.70 -12.88
CA ALA A 154 -6.21 8.62 -11.92
C ALA A 154 -5.12 7.61 -12.33
N VAL A 155 -5.48 6.47 -12.93
CA VAL A 155 -4.52 5.50 -13.47
C VAL A 155 -3.64 6.15 -14.55
N VAL A 156 -4.22 6.92 -15.47
CA VAL A 156 -3.45 7.57 -16.54
C VAL A 156 -2.58 8.69 -15.96
N THR A 157 -3.15 9.55 -15.11
CA THR A 157 -2.42 10.65 -14.46
C THR A 157 -1.24 10.13 -13.63
N HIS A 158 -1.45 9.10 -12.81
CA HIS A 158 -0.36 8.48 -12.05
C HIS A 158 0.65 7.74 -12.94
N GLY A 159 0.24 7.26 -14.12
CA GLY A 159 1.17 6.77 -15.14
C GLY A 159 2.09 7.86 -15.68
N GLU A 160 1.53 9.02 -16.01
CA GLU A 160 2.29 10.20 -16.45
C GLU A 160 3.26 10.66 -15.36
N ILE A 161 2.80 10.76 -14.11
CA ILE A 161 3.63 11.10 -12.94
C ILE A 161 4.77 10.08 -12.79
N ALA A 162 4.47 8.79 -12.78
CA ALA A 162 5.44 7.72 -12.58
C ALA A 162 6.53 7.71 -13.66
N PHE A 163 6.15 7.87 -14.92
CA PHE A 163 7.10 7.85 -16.04
C PHE A 163 7.96 9.11 -16.04
N THR A 164 7.38 10.29 -15.81
CA THR A 164 8.13 11.56 -15.73
C THR A 164 9.12 11.54 -14.57
N TRP A 165 8.67 11.15 -13.36
CA TRP A 165 9.54 11.05 -12.20
C TRP A 165 10.65 10.03 -12.38
N ALA A 166 10.32 8.87 -12.98
CA ALA A 166 11.31 7.83 -13.23
C ALA A 166 12.31 8.16 -14.33
N GLY A 167 12.16 9.27 -15.05
CA GLY A 167 13.02 9.61 -16.21
C GLY A 167 12.78 8.70 -17.41
N ILE A 168 11.59 8.15 -17.56
CA ILE A 168 11.21 7.22 -18.62
C ILE A 168 10.56 8.00 -19.76
N PRO A 169 11.15 8.03 -20.96
CA PRO A 169 10.52 8.62 -22.15
C PRO A 169 9.39 7.70 -22.64
N VAL A 170 8.15 8.19 -22.56
CA VAL A 170 6.99 7.49 -23.13
C VAL A 170 6.32 8.41 -24.13
N LYS A 171 6.02 7.87 -25.32
CA LYS A 171 5.27 8.62 -26.32
C LYS A 171 3.85 8.93 -25.82
N PRO A 172 3.30 10.13 -26.10
CA PRO A 172 1.98 10.51 -25.59
C PRO A 172 0.87 9.49 -25.90
N ASN A 173 0.89 8.89 -27.10
CA ASN A 173 -0.08 7.87 -27.54
C ASN A 173 0.11 6.50 -26.83
N GLU A 174 1.23 6.24 -26.19
CA GLU A 174 1.50 4.99 -25.45
C GLU A 174 1.24 5.13 -23.94
N THR A 175 1.31 6.33 -23.39
CA THR A 175 1.27 6.60 -21.94
C THR A 175 0.07 5.94 -21.28
N ALA A 176 -1.15 6.19 -21.78
CA ALA A 176 -2.36 5.63 -21.22
C ALA A 176 -2.39 4.09 -21.29
N SER A 177 -1.89 3.48 -22.38
CA SER A 177 -1.84 2.04 -22.53
C SER A 177 -0.85 1.40 -21.54
N ARG A 178 0.33 2.01 -21.34
CA ARG A 178 1.34 1.57 -20.38
C ARG A 178 0.84 1.69 -18.94
N ALA A 179 0.24 2.83 -18.59
CA ALA A 179 -0.35 3.03 -17.27
C ALA A 179 -1.44 1.99 -16.96
N ARG A 180 -2.34 1.73 -17.91
CA ARG A 180 -3.37 0.69 -17.77
C ARG A 180 -2.79 -0.72 -17.65
N ASP A 181 -1.68 -1.03 -18.33
CA ASP A 181 -1.02 -2.33 -18.15
C ASP A 181 -0.45 -2.45 -16.73
N LEU A 182 0.19 -1.42 -16.18
CA LEU A 182 0.66 -1.41 -14.79
C LEU A 182 -0.50 -1.57 -13.81
N ALA A 183 -1.61 -0.88 -14.02
CA ALA A 183 -2.83 -1.03 -13.22
C ALA A 183 -3.42 -2.46 -13.30
N ARG A 184 -3.46 -3.09 -14.49
CA ARG A 184 -3.91 -4.48 -14.66
C ARG A 184 -3.05 -5.48 -13.90
N ILE A 185 -1.74 -5.25 -13.83
CA ILE A 185 -0.84 -6.07 -13.00
C ILE A 185 -1.27 -5.99 -11.54
N VAL A 186 -1.53 -4.78 -11.02
CA VAL A 186 -2.02 -4.57 -9.66
C VAL A 186 -3.40 -5.19 -9.46
N ASP A 187 -4.35 -4.94 -10.36
CA ASP A 187 -5.72 -5.46 -10.27
C ASP A 187 -5.79 -7.00 -10.26
N SER A 188 -4.76 -7.67 -10.74
CA SER A 188 -4.70 -9.13 -10.83
C SER A 188 -4.38 -9.83 -9.52
N PHE A 189 -3.77 -9.15 -8.52
CA PHE A 189 -3.41 -9.82 -7.28
C PHE A 189 -4.67 -10.22 -6.49
N GLY A 190 -4.64 -11.40 -5.85
CA GLY A 190 -5.82 -11.92 -5.14
C GLY A 190 -7.00 -12.31 -6.04
N SER A 191 -6.80 -12.38 -7.36
CA SER A 191 -7.84 -12.73 -8.32
C SER A 191 -7.54 -14.06 -9.04
N PHE A 192 -8.60 -14.61 -9.64
CA PHE A 192 -8.56 -15.76 -10.55
C PHE A 192 -9.25 -15.45 -11.86
N GLY A 193 -9.10 -16.35 -12.83
CA GLY A 193 -9.79 -16.23 -14.12
C GLY A 193 -9.27 -15.06 -14.96
N LEU A 194 -10.18 -14.34 -15.62
CA LEU A 194 -9.84 -13.33 -16.62
C LEU A 194 -8.99 -12.17 -16.08
N ARG A 195 -9.19 -11.75 -14.83
CA ARG A 195 -8.37 -10.68 -14.22
C ARG A 195 -6.91 -11.10 -14.12
N GLN A 196 -6.67 -12.33 -13.64
CA GLN A 196 -5.31 -12.88 -13.55
C GLN A 196 -4.66 -13.03 -14.93
N VAL A 197 -5.42 -13.47 -15.93
CA VAL A 197 -4.93 -13.57 -17.32
C VAL A 197 -4.56 -12.18 -17.86
N ARG A 198 -5.42 -11.18 -17.69
CA ARG A 198 -5.13 -9.80 -18.11
C ARG A 198 -3.89 -9.22 -17.44
N GLY A 199 -3.71 -9.47 -16.13
CA GLY A 199 -2.51 -9.05 -15.41
C GLY A 199 -1.24 -9.74 -15.93
N ARG A 200 -1.28 -11.04 -16.24
CA ARG A 200 -0.14 -11.78 -16.82
C ARG A 200 0.23 -11.26 -18.22
N LEU A 201 -0.76 -11.00 -19.07
CA LEU A 201 -0.53 -10.41 -20.39
C LEU A 201 0.07 -8.99 -20.29
N ALA A 202 -0.42 -8.19 -19.34
CA ALA A 202 0.12 -6.87 -19.07
C ALA A 202 1.59 -6.95 -18.60
N ARG A 203 1.91 -7.89 -17.69
CA ARG A 203 3.28 -8.13 -17.25
C ARG A 203 4.20 -8.58 -18.40
N TRP A 204 3.71 -9.48 -19.23
CA TRP A 204 4.46 -9.95 -20.40
C TRP A 204 4.81 -8.82 -21.38
N ARG A 205 3.98 -7.77 -21.50
CA ARG A 205 4.30 -6.57 -22.28
C ARG A 205 5.22 -5.60 -21.54
N ALA A 206 5.07 -5.48 -20.22
CA ALA A 206 5.80 -4.52 -19.42
C ALA A 206 7.28 -4.92 -19.20
N GLU A 207 7.58 -6.20 -18.95
CA GLU A 207 8.97 -6.65 -18.69
C GLU A 207 9.91 -6.36 -19.88
N PRO A 208 9.62 -6.77 -21.13
CA PRO A 208 10.50 -6.48 -22.25
C PRO A 208 10.62 -4.96 -22.55
N TRP A 209 9.58 -4.20 -22.25
CA TRP A 209 9.65 -2.74 -22.36
C TRP A 209 10.64 -2.16 -21.33
N ALA A 210 10.56 -2.56 -20.08
CA ALA A 210 11.49 -2.12 -19.05
C ALA A 210 12.93 -2.61 -19.33
N GLU A 211 13.13 -3.84 -19.84
CA GLU A 211 14.44 -4.34 -20.24
C GLU A 211 15.08 -3.46 -21.33
N ARG A 212 14.30 -3.01 -22.33
CA ARG A 212 14.79 -2.08 -23.36
C ARG A 212 15.25 -0.75 -22.76
N LEU A 213 14.51 -0.20 -21.80
CA LEU A 213 14.89 1.03 -21.11
C LEU A 213 16.22 0.87 -20.36
N ILE A 214 16.37 -0.23 -19.61
CA ILE A 214 17.63 -0.52 -18.89
C ILE A 214 18.81 -0.68 -19.86
N LYS A 215 18.63 -1.42 -20.96
CA LYS A 215 19.67 -1.61 -21.97
C LYS A 215 20.08 -0.29 -22.62
N ALA A 216 19.11 0.51 -23.06
CA ALA A 216 19.37 1.80 -23.70
C ALA A 216 20.08 2.79 -22.74
N THR A 217 19.68 2.79 -21.45
CA THR A 217 20.35 3.61 -20.44
C THR A 217 21.79 3.18 -20.21
N ARG A 218 22.05 1.88 -20.11
CA ARG A 218 23.40 1.34 -19.92
C ARG A 218 24.31 1.52 -21.13
N ALA A 219 23.73 1.53 -22.34
CA ALA A 219 24.46 1.78 -23.60
C ALA A 219 24.70 3.28 -23.84
N GLY A 220 24.17 4.18 -23.01
CA GLY A 220 24.27 5.63 -23.24
C GLY A 220 23.33 6.15 -24.34
N GLU A 221 22.47 5.31 -24.91
CA GLU A 221 21.45 5.69 -25.91
C GLU A 221 20.31 6.49 -25.30
N LEU A 222 20.09 6.30 -24.00
CA LEU A 222 19.13 7.03 -23.19
C LEU A 222 19.83 7.63 -21.97
N ALA A 223 19.70 8.95 -21.78
CA ALA A 223 20.25 9.69 -20.66
C ALA A 223 19.15 10.18 -19.73
N PRO A 224 18.61 9.33 -18.83
CA PRO A 224 17.62 9.77 -17.85
C PRO A 224 18.26 10.76 -16.86
N PRO A 225 17.48 11.67 -16.25
CA PRO A 225 17.99 12.61 -15.26
C PRO A 225 18.73 11.90 -14.13
N THR A 226 19.82 12.50 -13.66
CA THR A 226 20.58 11.98 -12.51
C THR A 226 19.68 11.86 -11.28
N GLY A 227 19.80 10.76 -10.54
CA GLY A 227 18.97 10.45 -9.37
C GLY A 227 17.55 9.98 -9.72
N SER A 228 17.16 9.97 -11.02
CA SER A 228 15.86 9.39 -11.38
C SER A 228 15.83 7.87 -11.17
N PRO A 229 14.65 7.28 -10.85
CA PRO A 229 14.53 5.84 -10.68
C PRO A 229 15.13 4.98 -11.79
N LEU A 230 14.98 5.37 -13.06
CA LEU A 230 15.57 4.62 -14.18
C LEU A 230 17.09 4.66 -14.12
N GLN A 231 17.68 5.83 -13.87
CA GLN A 231 19.14 5.97 -13.80
C GLN A 231 19.69 5.17 -12.61
N VAL A 232 19.07 5.31 -11.43
CA VAL A 232 19.48 4.63 -10.19
C VAL A 232 19.42 3.11 -10.36
N VAL A 233 18.33 2.57 -10.90
CA VAL A 233 18.18 1.12 -11.11
C VAL A 233 19.13 0.61 -12.18
N ALA A 234 19.33 1.35 -13.27
CA ALA A 234 20.23 0.92 -14.36
C ALA A 234 21.69 0.83 -13.91
N SER A 235 22.12 1.72 -12.99
CA SER A 235 23.50 1.77 -12.48
C SER A 235 23.72 0.98 -11.17
N HIS A 236 22.65 0.43 -10.56
CA HIS A 236 22.80 -0.29 -9.28
C HIS A 236 23.69 -1.52 -9.40
N ARG A 237 24.52 -1.71 -8.37
CA ARG A 237 25.39 -2.87 -8.19
C ARG A 237 25.04 -3.61 -6.90
N ASP A 238 24.95 -4.93 -6.97
CA ASP A 238 24.71 -5.81 -5.82
C ASP A 238 25.96 -6.02 -4.96
N LEU A 239 25.97 -7.01 -4.09
CA LEU A 239 27.02 -7.22 -3.09
C LEU A 239 28.39 -7.61 -3.69
N ASP A 240 28.39 -8.25 -4.83
CA ASP A 240 29.59 -8.63 -5.61
C ASP A 240 30.14 -7.49 -6.48
N ASP A 241 29.58 -6.29 -6.32
CA ASP A 241 29.85 -5.10 -7.12
C ASP A 241 29.57 -5.27 -8.63
N GLU A 242 28.81 -6.28 -8.99
CA GLU A 242 28.33 -6.48 -10.35
C GLU A 242 27.01 -5.75 -10.61
N PRO A 243 26.79 -5.20 -11.81
CA PRO A 243 25.49 -4.64 -12.18
C PRO A 243 24.42 -5.71 -12.11
N LEU A 244 23.20 -5.33 -11.66
CA LEU A 244 22.06 -6.24 -11.78
C LEU A 244 21.96 -6.79 -13.21
N ASP A 245 21.62 -8.07 -13.36
CA ASP A 245 21.24 -8.54 -14.69
C ASP A 245 20.06 -7.72 -15.24
N THR A 246 20.00 -7.57 -16.56
CA THR A 246 19.04 -6.64 -17.21
C THR A 246 17.60 -6.94 -16.85
N ARG A 247 17.24 -8.22 -16.71
CA ARG A 247 15.89 -8.63 -16.37
C ARG A 247 15.55 -8.28 -14.91
N THR A 248 16.45 -8.53 -13.99
CA THR A 248 16.27 -8.14 -12.59
C THR A 248 16.16 -6.62 -12.44
N ALA A 249 17.03 -5.84 -13.12
CA ALA A 249 16.92 -4.39 -13.15
C ALA A 249 15.57 -3.92 -13.70
N ALA A 250 15.07 -4.52 -14.78
CA ALA A 250 13.75 -4.22 -15.33
C ALA A 250 12.60 -4.56 -14.36
N VAL A 251 12.72 -5.68 -13.64
CA VAL A 251 11.77 -6.06 -12.59
C VAL A 251 11.73 -5.02 -11.48
N GLU A 252 12.89 -4.53 -11.02
CA GLU A 252 12.96 -3.53 -9.95
C GLU A 252 12.48 -2.15 -10.43
N LEU A 253 12.74 -1.75 -11.66
CA LEU A 253 12.16 -0.54 -12.24
C LEU A 253 10.62 -0.62 -12.25
N LEU A 254 10.06 -1.76 -12.66
CA LEU A 254 8.63 -1.99 -12.60
C LEU A 254 8.08 -2.01 -11.16
N ASN A 255 8.88 -2.43 -10.18
CA ASN A 255 8.51 -2.38 -8.77
C ASN A 255 8.55 -0.96 -8.16
N ILE A 256 9.09 0.02 -8.88
CA ILE A 256 8.96 1.46 -8.56
C ILE A 256 7.75 2.07 -9.28
N VAL A 257 7.69 1.97 -10.61
CA VAL A 257 6.65 2.69 -11.38
C VAL A 257 5.24 2.08 -11.22
N ARG A 258 5.13 0.77 -11.09
CA ARG A 258 3.84 0.09 -10.90
C ARG A 258 3.12 0.50 -9.60
N PRO A 259 3.78 0.50 -8.42
CA PRO A 259 3.16 0.98 -7.19
C PRO A 259 2.77 2.46 -7.24
N THR A 260 3.53 3.28 -7.95
CA THR A 260 3.19 4.70 -8.16
C THR A 260 1.86 4.84 -8.90
N VAL A 261 1.62 4.01 -9.93
CA VAL A 261 0.31 3.93 -10.61
C VAL A 261 -0.78 3.38 -9.66
N ALA A 262 -0.44 2.46 -8.76
CA ALA A 262 -1.40 1.90 -7.81
C ALA A 262 -1.96 2.92 -6.81
N VAL A 263 -1.36 4.09 -6.65
CA VAL A 263 -1.91 5.17 -5.82
C VAL A 263 -3.29 5.62 -6.32
N ALA A 264 -3.63 5.38 -7.59
CA ALA A 264 -4.96 5.62 -8.15
C ALA A 264 -6.11 4.96 -7.34
N TRP A 265 -5.86 3.82 -6.69
CA TRP A 265 -6.82 3.20 -5.76
C TRP A 265 -7.10 4.09 -4.56
N PHE A 266 -6.04 4.61 -3.94
CA PHE A 266 -6.17 5.49 -2.77
C PHE A 266 -6.76 6.85 -3.14
N VAL A 267 -6.46 7.40 -4.32
CA VAL A 267 -7.10 8.62 -4.83
C VAL A 267 -8.61 8.43 -5.00
N THR A 268 -9.02 7.28 -5.52
CA THR A 268 -10.45 6.95 -5.66
C THR A 268 -11.12 6.80 -4.30
N PHE A 269 -10.44 6.21 -3.33
CA PHE A 269 -10.93 6.14 -1.95
C PHE A 269 -10.95 7.51 -1.26
N ALA A 270 -9.98 8.38 -1.52
CA ALA A 270 -9.99 9.75 -1.00
C ALA A 270 -11.20 10.54 -1.53
N ALA A 271 -11.51 10.41 -2.83
CA ALA A 271 -12.71 11.04 -3.39
C ALA A 271 -14.01 10.48 -2.79
N LEU A 272 -14.08 9.16 -2.57
CA LEU A 272 -15.19 8.53 -1.88
C LEU A 272 -15.32 9.06 -0.45
N ALA A 273 -14.22 9.16 0.30
CA ALA A 273 -14.22 9.71 1.65
C ALA A 273 -14.68 11.17 1.70
N LEU A 274 -14.17 12.02 0.80
CA LEU A 274 -14.59 13.42 0.68
C LEU A 274 -16.07 13.59 0.31
N HIS A 275 -16.63 12.62 -0.42
CA HIS A 275 -18.05 12.62 -0.77
C HIS A 275 -18.94 12.12 0.38
N THR A 276 -18.51 11.08 1.09
CA THR A 276 -19.29 10.48 2.20
C THR A 276 -19.13 11.25 3.51
N HIS A 277 -18.09 12.05 3.64
CA HIS A 277 -17.74 12.84 4.82
C HIS A 277 -17.43 14.30 4.41
N PRO A 278 -18.44 15.08 4.01
CA PRO A 278 -18.27 16.43 3.47
C PRO A 278 -17.62 17.41 4.46
N GLU A 279 -17.73 17.15 5.75
CA GLU A 279 -17.05 17.90 6.81
C GLU A 279 -15.52 17.91 6.65
N TRP A 280 -14.94 16.80 6.22
CA TRP A 280 -13.50 16.73 5.95
C TRP A 280 -13.12 17.53 4.72
N ARG A 281 -13.96 17.53 3.69
CA ARG A 281 -13.73 18.34 2.49
C ARG A 281 -13.62 19.81 2.84
N ALA A 282 -14.55 20.33 3.66
CA ALA A 282 -14.54 21.72 4.09
C ALA A 282 -13.25 22.07 4.85
N ARG A 283 -12.85 21.24 5.81
CA ARG A 283 -11.66 21.46 6.63
C ARG A 283 -10.35 21.40 5.82
N LEU A 284 -10.25 20.51 4.84
CA LEU A 284 -9.06 20.33 4.01
C LEU A 284 -8.89 21.41 2.94
N THR A 285 -9.93 22.17 2.63
CA THR A 285 -9.89 23.25 1.62
C THR A 285 -8.91 24.35 2.00
N ASP A 286 -8.67 24.59 3.30
CA ASP A 286 -7.75 25.63 3.80
C ASP A 286 -6.27 25.25 3.65
N GLY A 287 -5.96 23.98 3.32
CA GLY A 287 -4.62 23.55 2.98
C GLY A 287 -3.71 23.25 4.18
N ASP A 288 -4.29 22.90 5.33
CA ASP A 288 -3.55 22.43 6.50
C ASP A 288 -2.79 21.13 6.16
N GLU A 289 -1.46 21.18 6.15
CA GLU A 289 -0.59 20.06 5.77
C GLU A 289 -0.69 18.90 6.77
N ASP A 290 -0.79 19.18 8.06
CA ASP A 290 -0.90 18.15 9.09
C ASP A 290 -2.24 17.38 8.95
N LEU A 291 -3.30 18.12 8.63
CA LEU A 291 -4.61 17.53 8.40
C LEU A 291 -4.66 16.74 7.08
N LEU A 292 -3.99 17.21 6.02
CA LEU A 292 -3.86 16.47 4.77
C LEU A 292 -3.08 15.17 4.97
N GLU A 293 -2.02 15.19 5.75
CA GLU A 293 -1.25 14.00 6.09
C GLU A 293 -2.10 13.03 6.91
N ALA A 294 -2.79 13.52 7.93
CA ALA A 294 -3.70 12.74 8.77
C ALA A 294 -4.83 12.09 7.93
N PHE A 295 -5.40 12.83 6.99
CA PHE A 295 -6.40 12.31 6.06
C PHE A 295 -5.81 11.22 5.16
N ALA A 296 -4.60 11.40 4.64
CA ALA A 296 -3.91 10.39 3.83
C ALA A 296 -3.59 9.12 4.64
N TYR A 297 -3.27 9.23 5.94
CA TYR A 297 -3.14 8.06 6.82
C TYR A 297 -4.49 7.36 6.99
N GLU A 298 -5.57 8.10 7.29
CA GLU A 298 -6.88 7.48 7.52
C GLU A 298 -7.45 6.83 6.26
N VAL A 299 -7.29 7.41 5.08
CA VAL A 299 -7.66 6.76 3.81
C VAL A 299 -6.96 5.41 3.67
N ARG A 300 -5.66 5.34 3.96
CA ARG A 300 -4.89 4.09 3.84
C ARG A 300 -5.22 3.07 4.94
N ARG A 301 -5.61 3.52 6.13
CA ARG A 301 -6.07 2.66 7.22
C ARG A 301 -7.44 2.06 6.94
N PHE A 302 -8.38 2.93 6.56
CA PHE A 302 -9.81 2.59 6.48
C PHE A 302 -10.17 1.81 5.23
N TYR A 303 -9.64 2.20 4.07
CA TYR A 303 -9.94 1.52 2.82
C TYR A 303 -8.96 0.39 2.53
N PRO A 304 -9.47 -0.83 2.25
CA PRO A 304 -8.61 -2.00 2.12
C PRO A 304 -7.90 -2.05 0.77
N PHE A 305 -6.59 -2.34 0.79
CA PHE A 305 -5.80 -2.58 -0.41
C PHE A 305 -5.09 -3.94 -0.36
N ALA A 306 -4.05 -4.10 0.46
CA ALA A 306 -3.43 -5.40 0.70
C ALA A 306 -4.27 -6.20 1.72
N PRO A 307 -4.74 -7.43 1.40
CA PRO A 307 -5.57 -8.19 2.32
C PRO A 307 -4.76 -8.79 3.47
N ALA A 308 -3.60 -9.37 3.17
CA ALA A 308 -2.76 -10.05 4.12
C ALA A 308 -1.32 -10.18 3.61
N LEU A 309 -0.38 -10.36 4.53
CA LEU A 309 1.01 -10.70 4.26
C LEU A 309 1.29 -12.10 4.78
N ALA A 310 2.07 -12.88 4.05
CA ALA A 310 2.40 -14.24 4.44
C ALA A 310 3.90 -14.49 4.38
N ASP A 311 4.41 -15.21 5.38
CA ASP A 311 5.77 -15.71 5.42
C ASP A 311 5.85 -17.03 6.20
N ARG A 312 7.03 -17.50 6.56
CA ARG A 312 7.23 -18.78 7.25
C ARG A 312 8.19 -18.67 8.42
N ALA A 313 7.93 -19.49 9.42
CA ALA A 313 8.84 -19.67 10.55
C ALA A 313 10.23 -20.07 10.08
N ARG A 314 11.28 -19.35 10.51
CA ARG A 314 12.69 -19.61 10.22
C ARG A 314 13.22 -20.81 11.00
N ARG A 315 12.76 -20.96 12.25
CA ARG A 315 13.12 -22.00 13.22
C ARG A 315 11.90 -22.42 14.01
N ASP A 316 12.04 -23.45 14.83
CA ASP A 316 11.05 -23.78 15.85
C ASP A 316 11.10 -22.71 16.94
N PHE A 317 9.92 -22.27 17.41
CA PHE A 317 9.80 -21.37 18.54
C PHE A 317 8.47 -21.56 19.27
N ARG A 318 8.34 -21.00 20.48
CA ARG A 318 7.07 -20.91 21.18
C ARG A 318 6.51 -19.50 21.11
N TRP A 319 5.20 -19.39 20.92
CA TRP A 319 4.48 -18.13 20.94
C TRP A 319 3.09 -18.36 21.58
N ARG A 320 2.75 -17.55 22.56
CA ARG A 320 1.54 -17.74 23.41
C ARG A 320 1.39 -19.20 23.87
N GLY A 321 2.46 -19.82 24.38
CA GLY A 321 2.47 -21.21 24.82
C GLY A 321 2.47 -22.29 23.72
N HIS A 322 2.13 -21.94 22.48
CA HIS A 322 2.05 -22.89 21.35
C HIS A 322 3.40 -23.07 20.66
N ARG A 323 3.70 -24.30 20.27
CA ARG A 323 4.88 -24.61 19.44
C ARG A 323 4.59 -24.28 17.98
N ILE A 324 5.38 -23.37 17.42
CA ILE A 324 5.35 -23.01 16.01
C ILE A 324 6.58 -23.67 15.36
N PRO A 325 6.38 -24.75 14.57
CA PRO A 325 7.49 -25.45 13.96
C PRO A 325 8.09 -24.67 12.78
N ARG A 326 9.35 -24.89 12.52
CA ARG A 326 10.04 -24.38 11.33
C ARG A 326 9.23 -24.62 10.06
N ARG A 327 9.22 -23.65 9.14
CA ARG A 327 8.46 -23.65 7.89
C ARG A 327 6.93 -23.51 8.06
N ARG A 328 6.40 -23.40 9.29
CA ARG A 328 5.01 -23.03 9.49
C ARG A 328 4.71 -21.71 8.77
N MET A 329 3.65 -21.67 7.96
CA MET A 329 3.16 -20.42 7.40
C MET A 329 2.66 -19.54 8.54
N VAL A 330 3.04 -18.25 8.49
CA VAL A 330 2.53 -17.19 9.37
C VAL A 330 1.90 -16.14 8.48
N VAL A 331 0.68 -15.73 8.79
CA VAL A 331 -0.09 -14.78 8.00
C VAL A 331 -0.50 -13.62 8.90
N LEU A 332 -0.14 -12.41 8.50
CA LEU A 332 -0.61 -11.18 9.11
C LEU A 332 -1.83 -10.69 8.31
N ASP A 333 -2.98 -10.60 8.94
CA ASP A 333 -4.16 -9.95 8.41
C ASP A 333 -3.98 -8.43 8.48
N VAL A 334 -3.77 -7.80 7.33
CA VAL A 334 -3.55 -6.35 7.23
C VAL A 334 -4.85 -5.60 7.50
N TYR A 335 -5.95 -6.02 6.85
CA TYR A 335 -7.25 -5.38 7.00
C TYR A 335 -7.75 -5.46 8.45
N GLY A 336 -7.75 -6.66 9.03
CA GLY A 336 -8.17 -6.85 10.41
C GLY A 336 -7.28 -6.15 11.45
N THR A 337 -5.99 -5.92 11.14
CA THR A 337 -5.10 -5.12 12.01
C THR A 337 -5.44 -3.63 11.92
N CYS A 338 -5.69 -3.11 10.71
CA CYS A 338 -6.11 -1.72 10.51
C CYS A 338 -7.53 -1.42 11.05
N HIS A 339 -8.33 -2.47 11.36
CA HIS A 339 -9.67 -2.36 11.95
C HIS A 339 -9.76 -3.05 13.33
N HIS A 340 -8.64 -3.26 14.00
CA HIS A 340 -8.62 -3.93 15.29
C HIS A 340 -9.20 -3.03 16.38
N PRO A 341 -10.24 -3.46 17.15
CA PRO A 341 -10.91 -2.60 18.12
C PRO A 341 -10.01 -2.12 19.26
N ASP A 342 -9.03 -2.93 19.68
CA ASP A 342 -8.08 -2.56 20.75
C ASP A 342 -6.97 -1.61 20.27
N LEU A 343 -6.79 -1.45 18.95
CA LEU A 343 -5.79 -0.54 18.35
C LEU A 343 -6.42 0.78 17.91
N TRP A 344 -7.66 0.74 17.48
CA TRP A 344 -8.35 1.86 16.86
C TRP A 344 -9.69 2.10 17.55
N ARG A 345 -9.85 3.25 18.16
CA ARG A 345 -11.14 3.66 18.72
C ARG A 345 -12.15 3.78 17.57
N GLU A 346 -13.32 3.15 17.68
CA GLU A 346 -14.35 3.14 16.63
C GLU A 346 -13.74 2.81 15.24
N PRO A 347 -13.19 1.59 15.05
CA PRO A 347 -12.37 1.26 13.87
C PRO A 347 -13.13 1.38 12.53
N GLU A 348 -14.46 1.23 12.56
CA GLU A 348 -15.34 1.34 11.40
C GLU A 348 -15.80 2.79 11.12
N ARG A 349 -15.33 3.77 11.90
CA ARG A 349 -15.53 5.18 11.65
C ARG A 349 -14.33 5.74 10.91
N PHE A 350 -14.57 6.46 9.82
CA PHE A 350 -13.56 7.24 9.13
C PHE A 350 -13.28 8.51 9.93
N ASP A 351 -12.07 8.65 10.45
CA ASP A 351 -11.71 9.72 11.39
C ASP A 351 -10.21 10.10 11.28
N PRO A 352 -9.85 11.04 10.44
CA PRO A 352 -8.48 11.56 10.32
C PRO A 352 -7.89 12.17 11.60
N GLU A 353 -8.71 12.63 12.56
CA GLU A 353 -8.23 13.17 13.85
C GLU A 353 -7.30 12.21 14.60
N ARG A 354 -7.41 10.91 14.32
CA ARG A 354 -6.54 9.88 14.91
C ARG A 354 -5.06 10.14 14.71
N PHE A 355 -4.73 10.81 13.60
CA PHE A 355 -3.37 11.02 13.12
C PHE A 355 -2.87 12.45 13.21
N VAL A 356 -3.71 13.43 13.57
CA VAL A 356 -3.29 14.81 13.71
C VAL A 356 -2.23 14.94 14.81
N GLY A 357 -1.04 15.43 14.45
CA GLY A 357 0.11 15.57 15.34
C GLY A 357 0.68 14.26 15.88
N ARG A 358 0.37 13.13 15.26
CA ARG A 358 0.81 11.79 15.73
C ARG A 358 1.31 10.94 14.58
N ALA A 359 2.54 10.47 14.71
CA ALA A 359 3.06 9.44 13.79
C ALA A 359 2.34 8.10 14.05
N PRO A 360 2.00 7.35 12.99
CA PRO A 360 1.40 6.03 13.14
C PRO A 360 2.33 5.05 13.83
N ASP A 361 1.77 4.16 14.68
CA ASP A 361 2.51 3.03 15.27
C ASP A 361 2.85 2.01 14.17
N ALA A 362 4.12 1.74 13.97
CA ALA A 362 4.64 0.83 12.94
C ALA A 362 4.15 -0.63 13.06
N PHE A 363 3.50 -1.01 14.17
CA PHE A 363 2.94 -2.34 14.40
C PHE A 363 1.41 -2.36 14.48
N ALA A 364 0.77 -1.19 14.40
CA ALA A 364 -0.68 -1.05 14.36
C ALA A 364 -1.16 -0.55 13.00
N PHE A 365 -0.45 0.41 12.40
CA PHE A 365 -0.74 0.95 11.07
C PHE A 365 0.08 0.17 10.02
N VAL A 366 -0.56 -0.79 9.34
CA VAL A 366 0.14 -1.75 8.49
C VAL A 366 -0.37 -1.84 7.03
N PRO A 367 -0.97 -0.80 6.44
CA PRO A 367 -1.46 -0.87 5.06
C PRO A 367 -0.34 -1.12 4.03
N HIS A 368 0.88 -0.71 4.36
CA HIS A 368 2.10 -0.92 3.57
C HIS A 368 3.07 -1.91 4.24
N GLY A 369 2.60 -2.70 5.20
CA GLY A 369 3.42 -3.49 6.08
C GLY A 369 3.73 -2.74 7.37
N GLY A 370 4.61 -3.29 8.20
CA GLY A 370 4.98 -2.74 9.49
C GLY A 370 6.46 -2.93 9.80
N GLY A 371 6.85 -2.60 11.03
CA GLY A 371 8.22 -2.66 11.46
C GLY A 371 9.08 -1.53 10.90
N ASP A 372 10.39 -1.74 10.87
CA ASP A 372 11.36 -0.74 10.45
C ASP A 372 11.31 -0.48 8.95
N LEU A 373 11.24 0.80 8.56
CA LEU A 373 11.16 1.21 7.15
C LEU A 373 12.50 1.02 6.44
N ASP A 374 13.60 1.30 7.11
CA ASP A 374 14.91 1.40 6.47
C ASP A 374 15.57 0.03 6.29
N THR A 375 15.46 -0.83 7.29
CA THR A 375 16.13 -2.14 7.31
C THR A 375 15.18 -3.32 7.11
N GLY A 376 13.89 -3.16 7.39
CA GLY A 376 12.87 -4.21 7.34
C GLY A 376 12.20 -4.36 5.96
N HIS A 377 11.23 -5.26 5.90
CA HIS A 377 10.37 -5.47 4.71
C HIS A 377 9.12 -4.57 4.68
N HIS A 378 9.13 -3.48 5.43
CA HIS A 378 8.16 -2.40 5.27
C HIS A 378 8.29 -1.79 3.86
N CYS A 379 7.19 -1.37 3.24
CA CYS A 379 7.20 -0.88 1.86
C CYS A 379 8.03 0.40 1.72
N ALA A 380 9.06 0.39 0.89
CA ALA A 380 9.89 1.56 0.62
C ALA A 380 9.11 2.74 0.00
N GLY A 381 8.00 2.45 -0.71
CA GLY A 381 7.16 3.45 -1.36
C GLY A 381 6.08 4.07 -0.48
N GLU A 382 6.12 3.89 0.85
CA GLU A 382 5.09 4.46 1.72
C GLU A 382 5.05 5.98 1.65
N ARG A 383 6.22 6.65 1.70
CA ARG A 383 6.32 8.12 1.59
C ARG A 383 5.85 8.62 0.23
N VAL A 384 6.19 7.92 -0.86
CA VAL A 384 5.68 8.20 -2.22
C VAL A 384 4.15 8.15 -2.25
N THR A 385 3.55 7.11 -1.64
CA THR A 385 2.10 6.98 -1.59
C THR A 385 1.45 8.11 -0.78
N ALA A 386 2.01 8.46 0.37
CA ALA A 386 1.50 9.54 1.21
C ALA A 386 1.54 10.88 0.45
N GLU A 387 2.68 11.20 -0.18
CA GLU A 387 2.88 12.46 -0.89
C GLU A 387 1.92 12.59 -2.08
N LEU A 388 1.84 11.57 -2.92
CA LEU A 388 0.93 11.56 -4.07
C LEU A 388 -0.55 11.65 -3.66
N LEU A 389 -0.91 11.01 -2.56
CA LEU A 389 -2.27 11.07 -2.03
C LEU A 389 -2.59 12.45 -1.45
N LYS A 390 -1.65 13.13 -0.78
CA LYS A 390 -1.80 14.52 -0.34
C LYS A 390 -2.04 15.46 -1.52
N VAL A 391 -1.20 15.37 -2.55
CA VAL A 391 -1.36 16.20 -3.77
C VAL A 391 -2.72 15.98 -4.41
N ALA A 392 -3.12 14.73 -4.64
CA ALA A 392 -4.41 14.42 -5.25
C ALA A 392 -5.59 14.88 -4.38
N THR A 393 -5.51 14.72 -3.06
CA THR A 393 -6.55 15.18 -2.11
C THR A 393 -6.69 16.69 -2.16
N ARG A 394 -5.57 17.43 -2.16
CA ARG A 394 -5.56 18.91 -2.28
C ARG A 394 -6.21 19.36 -3.58
N VAL A 395 -6.00 18.65 -4.67
CA VAL A 395 -6.67 18.94 -5.94
C VAL A 395 -8.16 18.67 -5.83
N LEU A 396 -8.57 17.50 -5.35
CA LEU A 396 -9.99 17.10 -5.24
C LEU A 396 -10.80 18.05 -4.33
N THR A 397 -10.21 18.59 -3.27
CA THR A 397 -10.90 19.55 -2.37
C THR A 397 -11.16 20.90 -3.02
N ARG A 398 -10.38 21.26 -4.05
CA ARG A 398 -10.48 22.52 -4.80
C ARG A 398 -11.34 22.41 -6.07
N LEU A 399 -11.99 21.28 -6.28
CA LEU A 399 -12.89 21.07 -7.40
C LEU A 399 -14.34 21.16 -6.93
N ASP A 400 -15.18 21.73 -7.77
CA ASP A 400 -16.63 21.55 -7.73
C ASP A 400 -17.02 20.52 -8.78
N TYR A 401 -17.84 19.53 -8.42
CA TYR A 401 -18.24 18.46 -9.30
C TYR A 401 -19.51 17.75 -8.83
N ASP A 402 -20.26 17.22 -9.75
CA ASP A 402 -21.42 16.41 -9.48
C ASP A 402 -21.02 14.94 -9.29
N VAL A 403 -21.66 14.27 -8.34
CA VAL A 403 -21.58 12.82 -8.18
C VAL A 403 -22.93 12.23 -8.54
N PRO A 404 -23.13 11.77 -9.79
CA PRO A 404 -24.41 11.22 -10.21
C PRO A 404 -24.74 9.94 -9.45
N ARG A 405 -26.03 9.53 -9.47
CA ARG A 405 -26.43 8.27 -8.84
C ARG A 405 -25.66 7.09 -9.43
N GLN A 406 -24.91 6.39 -8.58
CA GLN A 406 -23.99 5.32 -8.97
C GLN A 406 -23.79 4.29 -7.86
N ASP A 407 -23.12 3.17 -8.13
CA ASP A 407 -22.79 2.16 -7.12
C ASP A 407 -21.44 2.47 -6.45
N LEU A 408 -21.49 3.16 -5.32
CA LEU A 408 -20.30 3.51 -4.52
C LEU A 408 -19.88 2.43 -3.52
N ARG A 409 -20.57 1.27 -3.48
CA ARG A 409 -20.20 0.19 -2.55
C ARG A 409 -18.80 -0.33 -2.84
N VAL A 410 -18.03 -0.53 -1.78
CA VAL A 410 -16.69 -1.12 -1.82
C VAL A 410 -16.81 -2.61 -1.46
N PRO A 411 -16.77 -3.54 -2.43
CA PRO A 411 -16.97 -4.96 -2.16
C PRO A 411 -15.75 -5.57 -1.46
N LEU A 412 -15.86 -5.93 -0.19
CA LEU A 412 -14.79 -6.56 0.59
C LEU A 412 -14.46 -8.00 0.15
N THR A 413 -15.20 -8.57 -0.77
CA THR A 413 -14.92 -9.88 -1.39
C THR A 413 -14.02 -9.79 -2.62
N ARG A 414 -13.71 -8.58 -3.12
CA ARG A 414 -12.82 -8.34 -4.26
C ARG A 414 -11.45 -7.84 -3.77
N MET A 415 -10.38 -8.43 -4.25
CA MET A 415 -9.00 -8.05 -3.90
C MET A 415 -8.16 -7.78 -5.16
N PRO A 416 -7.52 -6.59 -5.31
CA PRO A 416 -7.81 -5.37 -4.58
C PRO A 416 -9.22 -4.87 -4.90
N THR A 417 -9.80 -4.10 -3.98
CA THR A 417 -11.16 -3.57 -4.14
C THR A 417 -11.18 -2.11 -4.57
N LEU A 418 -12.33 -1.69 -5.07
CA LEU A 418 -12.65 -0.31 -5.46
C LEU A 418 -14.16 -0.09 -5.27
N PRO A 419 -14.63 1.16 -5.21
CA PRO A 419 -16.05 1.46 -5.46
C PRO A 419 -16.46 0.85 -6.81
N ARG A 420 -17.60 0.19 -6.87
CA ARG A 420 -18.01 -0.56 -8.08
C ARG A 420 -18.09 0.29 -9.34
N SER A 421 -18.47 1.55 -9.20
CA SER A 421 -18.53 2.52 -10.30
C SER A 421 -17.18 3.11 -10.70
N GLY A 422 -16.11 2.92 -9.90
CA GLY A 422 -14.82 3.61 -10.08
C GLY A 422 -14.88 5.09 -9.74
N PHE A 423 -15.96 5.57 -9.12
CA PHE A 423 -16.28 6.95 -8.77
C PHE A 423 -16.46 7.86 -9.99
N VAL A 424 -17.69 7.90 -10.50
CA VAL A 424 -18.08 8.76 -11.64
C VAL A 424 -18.25 10.20 -11.15
N MET A 425 -17.68 11.15 -11.88
CA MET A 425 -17.78 12.59 -11.67
C MET A 425 -18.34 13.25 -12.92
N GLY A 426 -19.14 14.29 -12.75
CA GLY A 426 -19.68 15.13 -13.83
C GLY A 426 -19.46 16.61 -13.54
N ASN A 427 -19.57 17.45 -14.58
CA ASN A 427 -19.54 18.92 -14.46
C ASN A 427 -18.37 19.46 -13.63
N VAL A 428 -17.19 18.86 -13.80
CA VAL A 428 -16.02 19.23 -13.00
C VAL A 428 -15.57 20.66 -13.31
N ARG A 429 -15.38 21.48 -12.28
CA ARG A 429 -14.92 22.88 -12.36
C ARG A 429 -13.97 23.19 -11.22
N ARG A 430 -13.06 24.09 -11.43
CA ARG A 430 -12.24 24.65 -10.34
C ARG A 430 -13.09 25.58 -9.48
N THR A 431 -12.97 25.42 -8.17
CA THR A 431 -13.59 26.35 -7.23
C THR A 431 -12.84 27.69 -7.31
N VAL A 432 -13.51 28.73 -7.79
CA VAL A 432 -12.97 30.09 -7.72
C VAL A 432 -13.06 30.55 -6.26
N ARG A 433 -11.91 30.69 -5.57
CA ARG A 433 -11.90 31.34 -4.25
C ARG A 433 -12.48 32.73 -4.41
N ARG A 434 -13.66 32.99 -3.84
CA ARG A 434 -14.05 34.38 -3.57
C ARG A 434 -13.04 34.93 -2.57
N PRO A 435 -12.40 36.09 -2.85
CA PRO A 435 -11.59 36.76 -1.84
C PRO A 435 -12.46 36.95 -0.60
N ALA A 436 -11.87 36.68 0.58
CA ALA A 436 -12.54 37.01 1.84
C ALA A 436 -13.03 38.46 1.79
N PRO A 437 -14.25 38.74 2.24
CA PRO A 437 -14.71 40.11 2.31
C PRO A 437 -13.68 40.89 3.14
N GLU A 438 -13.13 41.98 2.55
CA GLU A 438 -12.25 42.88 3.27
C GLU A 438 -12.97 43.31 4.55
N ALA A 439 -12.29 43.08 5.68
CA ALA A 439 -12.81 43.56 6.97
C ALA A 439 -13.05 45.07 6.87
N VAL A 440 -14.31 45.49 6.88
CA VAL A 440 -14.67 46.88 6.93
C VAL A 440 -14.08 47.45 8.22
N PRO A 441 -13.18 48.42 8.15
CA PRO A 441 -12.64 49.03 9.36
C PRO A 441 -13.78 49.68 10.13
N SER A 442 -13.97 49.24 11.36
CA SER A 442 -14.91 49.85 12.30
C SER A 442 -14.47 51.32 12.55
N ARG A 443 -15.35 52.22 12.17
CA ARG A 443 -15.20 53.66 12.51
C ARG A 443 -15.45 53.91 13.98
#